data_cabac367d4ae7de4881c6a50a616a229
#
_entry.id   cabac367d4ae7de4881c6a50a616a229
#
_cell.length_a   1.000
_cell.length_b   1.000
_cell.length_c   1.000
_cell.angle_alpha   90.00
_cell.angle_beta   90.00
_cell.angle_gamma   90.00
#
_symmetry.space_group_name_H-M   'P 1'
#
loop_
_entity.id
_entity.type
_entity.pdbx_description
1 polymer ?
#
loop_
_entity_poly.entity_id
_entity_poly.type
_entity_poly.pdbx_seq_one_letter_code
_entity_poly.pdbx_strand_id
1 'polypeptide(L)'
;ENRLLNLIDKSIIKKVENSLSETIKDINLKISDSAFIGLVVHISLAVQRLRNGETISMEQDVLNELKSIEQFKTATKIAQQIEEEFDIKVPIDEIGYITMHLRGSKLRLETKNHNFSLDDVELMNIAKRLIELATDEFGFDFSTDKKLLNDLVNHMAPSLCRIKMGMDIRNPLLNQIKTEYKDIYDGVANIIYIIK
;
A
#
# COMPACT_ATOMS: atom_id res chain seq x y z
N GLU A 1 14.90 3.60 10.17
CA GLU A 1 14.03 4.71 9.70
C GLU A 1 14.09 4.83 8.20
N ASN A 2 13.03 4.51 7.59
CA ASN A 2 12.49 4.72 6.23
C ASN A 2 13.47 5.10 5.09
N ARG A 3 14.34 4.16 4.71
CA ARG A 3 15.20 4.32 3.53
C ARG A 3 14.39 4.38 2.22
N LEU A 4 13.23 3.74 2.15
CA LEU A 4 12.32 3.82 0.98
C LEU A 4 11.73 5.22 0.77
N LEU A 5 11.49 5.98 1.84
CA LEU A 5 11.03 7.37 1.74
C LEU A 5 12.12 8.31 1.19
N ASN A 6 13.39 7.89 1.20
CA ASN A 6 14.46 8.67 0.57
C ASN A 6 14.45 8.59 -0.97
N LEU A 7 13.68 7.63 -1.54
CA LEU A 7 13.51 7.47 -2.99
C LEU A 7 12.38 8.34 -3.54
N ILE A 8 11.55 8.90 -2.66
CA ILE A 8 10.48 9.82 -3.02
C ILE A 8 10.91 11.23 -2.61
N ASP A 9 10.63 12.21 -3.44
CA ASP A 9 10.87 13.60 -3.07
C ASP A 9 10.16 13.93 -1.75
N LYS A 10 10.95 14.35 -0.75
CA LYS A 10 10.44 14.69 0.59
C LYS A 10 9.39 15.80 0.54
N SER A 11 9.48 16.70 -0.46
CA SER A 11 8.48 17.74 -0.64
C SER A 11 7.13 17.18 -1.06
N ILE A 12 7.12 16.14 -1.91
CA ILE A 12 5.90 15.42 -2.30
C ILE A 12 5.28 14.75 -1.07
N ILE A 13 6.08 14.01 -0.30
CA ILE A 13 5.58 13.31 0.91
C ILE A 13 4.89 14.30 1.86
N LYS A 14 5.58 15.42 2.17
CA LYS A 14 5.04 16.43 3.11
C LYS A 14 3.75 17.06 2.61
N LYS A 15 3.66 17.38 1.32
CA LYS A 15 2.45 17.96 0.72
C LYS A 15 1.30 16.95 0.71
N VAL A 16 1.56 15.68 0.35
CA VAL A 16 0.56 14.60 0.40
C VAL A 16 0.07 14.39 1.82
N GLU A 17 0.97 14.34 2.81
CA GLU A 17 0.64 14.19 4.22
C GLU A 17 -0.31 15.30 4.71
N ASN A 18 0.01 16.55 4.40
CA ASN A 18 -0.81 17.70 4.79
C ASN A 18 -2.20 17.62 4.12
N SER A 19 -2.25 17.48 2.80
CA SER A 19 -3.48 17.42 2.02
C SER A 19 -4.37 16.25 2.48
N LEU A 20 -3.78 15.07 2.70
CA LEU A 20 -4.50 13.90 3.19
C LEU A 20 -5.03 14.10 4.62
N SER A 21 -4.22 14.72 5.51
CA SER A 21 -4.65 15.02 6.89
C SER A 21 -5.83 15.96 6.93
N GLU A 22 -5.83 17.00 6.11
CA GLU A 22 -6.94 17.95 5.98
C GLU A 22 -8.19 17.25 5.46
N THR A 23 -8.06 16.53 4.35
CA THR A 23 -9.18 15.79 3.75
C THR A 23 -9.81 14.79 4.73
N ILE A 24 -8.98 14.03 5.46
CA ILE A 24 -9.46 13.05 6.46
C ILE A 24 -10.25 13.73 7.59
N LYS A 25 -9.80 14.91 8.05
CA LYS A 25 -10.52 15.70 9.06
C LYS A 25 -11.87 16.19 8.51
N ASP A 26 -11.87 16.74 7.31
CA ASP A 26 -13.07 17.33 6.69
C ASP A 26 -14.17 16.30 6.45
N ILE A 27 -13.79 15.08 6.07
CA ILE A 27 -14.75 13.99 5.86
C ILE A 27 -14.98 13.13 7.11
N ASN A 28 -14.36 13.49 8.25
CA ASN A 28 -14.42 12.73 9.52
C ASN A 28 -14.10 11.24 9.36
N LEU A 29 -13.09 10.92 8.54
CA LEU A 29 -12.71 9.54 8.26
C LEU A 29 -11.83 8.99 9.40
N LYS A 30 -12.24 7.87 9.96
CA LYS A 30 -11.45 7.14 10.97
C LYS A 30 -10.56 6.11 10.28
N ILE A 31 -9.26 6.29 10.32
CA ILE A 31 -8.26 5.32 9.86
C ILE A 31 -7.18 5.15 10.93
N SER A 32 -6.47 4.03 10.91
CA SER A 32 -5.32 3.81 11.80
C SER A 32 -4.08 4.56 11.30
N ASP A 33 -3.12 4.84 12.20
CA ASP A 33 -1.87 5.50 11.84
C ASP A 33 -1.11 4.73 10.75
N SER A 34 -1.12 3.39 10.80
CA SER A 34 -0.48 2.55 9.79
C SER A 34 -1.18 2.67 8.42
N ALA A 35 -2.51 2.76 8.40
CA ALA A 35 -3.26 2.98 7.16
C ALA A 35 -3.02 4.38 6.59
N PHE A 36 -2.94 5.39 7.45
CA PHE A 36 -2.58 6.75 7.06
C PHE A 36 -1.20 6.81 6.41
N ILE A 37 -0.19 6.25 7.07
CA ILE A 37 1.18 6.18 6.53
C ILE A 37 1.21 5.43 5.20
N GLY A 38 0.50 4.30 5.10
CA GLY A 38 0.38 3.55 3.86
C GLY A 38 -0.21 4.38 2.72
N LEU A 39 -1.28 5.13 2.98
CA LEU A 39 -1.89 6.04 2.00
C LEU A 39 -0.94 7.16 1.59
N VAL A 40 -0.24 7.80 2.54
CA VAL A 40 0.76 8.84 2.24
C VAL A 40 1.82 8.31 1.28
N VAL A 41 2.38 7.13 1.56
CA VAL A 41 3.41 6.52 0.70
C VAL A 41 2.86 6.21 -0.69
N HIS A 42 1.70 5.55 -0.78
CA HIS A 42 1.13 5.16 -2.08
C HIS A 42 0.71 6.36 -2.92
N ILE A 43 0.09 7.37 -2.32
CA ILE A 43 -0.29 8.61 -3.04
C ILE A 43 0.96 9.37 -3.48
N SER A 44 2.00 9.44 -2.64
CA SER A 44 3.26 10.10 -3.02
C SER A 44 3.93 9.43 -4.22
N LEU A 45 3.91 8.08 -4.26
CA LEU A 45 4.38 7.32 -5.43
C LEU A 45 3.52 7.55 -6.66
N ALA A 46 2.19 7.64 -6.50
CA ALA A 46 1.28 7.94 -7.60
C ALA A 46 1.55 9.34 -8.17
N VAL A 47 1.70 10.36 -7.32
CA VAL A 47 2.05 11.73 -7.74
C VAL A 47 3.38 11.75 -8.51
N GLN A 48 4.42 11.07 -8.01
CA GLN A 48 5.71 11.02 -8.68
C GLN A 48 5.60 10.34 -10.05
N ARG A 49 4.89 9.21 -10.14
CA ARG A 49 4.62 8.49 -11.38
C ARG A 49 3.86 9.35 -12.39
N LEU A 50 2.76 9.98 -11.97
CA LEU A 50 1.94 10.83 -12.83
C LEU A 50 2.72 12.04 -13.36
N ARG A 51 3.59 12.65 -12.55
CA ARG A 51 4.49 13.73 -13.00
C ARG A 51 5.49 13.28 -14.06
N ASN A 52 5.88 12.00 -14.03
CA ASN A 52 6.75 11.40 -15.04
C ASN A 52 5.96 10.96 -16.30
N GLY A 53 4.65 11.20 -16.36
CA GLY A 53 3.80 10.77 -17.48
C GLY A 53 3.49 9.26 -17.48
N GLU A 54 3.77 8.58 -16.37
CA GLU A 54 3.51 7.16 -16.22
C GLU A 54 2.10 6.96 -15.63
N THR A 55 1.35 6.00 -16.17
CA THR A 55 0.02 5.63 -15.69
C THR A 55 -0.02 4.15 -15.36
N ILE A 56 -0.94 3.79 -14.48
CA ILE A 56 -1.31 2.40 -14.22
C ILE A 56 -2.70 2.15 -14.79
N SER A 57 -3.01 0.90 -15.05
CA SER A 57 -4.34 0.48 -15.48
C SER A 57 -4.93 -0.52 -14.49
N MET A 58 -6.24 -0.50 -14.36
CA MET A 58 -7.03 -1.42 -13.58
C MET A 58 -8.01 -2.14 -14.50
N GLU A 59 -8.24 -3.43 -14.27
CA GLU A 59 -9.25 -4.16 -15.03
C GLU A 59 -10.63 -3.54 -14.84
N GLN A 60 -11.39 -3.43 -15.92
CA GLN A 60 -12.66 -2.71 -15.93
C GLN A 60 -13.69 -3.30 -14.97
N ASP A 61 -13.73 -4.62 -14.83
CA ASP A 61 -14.65 -5.31 -13.92
C ASP A 61 -14.32 -4.99 -12.47
N VAL A 62 -13.04 -4.99 -12.10
CA VAL A 62 -12.57 -4.59 -10.76
C VAL A 62 -12.91 -3.13 -10.47
N LEU A 63 -12.65 -2.24 -11.44
CA LEU A 63 -12.99 -0.83 -11.30
C LEU A 63 -14.49 -0.61 -11.10
N ASN A 64 -15.32 -1.35 -11.82
CA ASN A 64 -16.78 -1.27 -11.70
C ASN A 64 -17.25 -1.77 -10.31
N GLU A 65 -16.66 -2.84 -9.79
CA GLU A 65 -16.92 -3.30 -8.42
C GLU A 65 -16.55 -2.21 -7.40
N LEU A 66 -15.36 -1.63 -7.52
CA LEU A 66 -14.90 -0.59 -6.61
C LEU A 66 -15.76 0.68 -6.65
N LYS A 67 -16.25 1.07 -7.82
CA LYS A 67 -17.16 2.22 -7.97
C LYS A 67 -18.47 2.05 -7.18
N SER A 68 -18.89 0.81 -6.91
CA SER A 68 -20.14 0.52 -6.20
C SER A 68 -20.04 0.70 -4.68
N ILE A 69 -18.82 0.77 -4.12
CA ILE A 69 -18.62 0.84 -2.67
C ILE A 69 -18.43 2.28 -2.17
N GLU A 70 -18.80 2.52 -0.90
CA GLU A 70 -18.75 3.84 -0.26
C GLU A 70 -17.33 4.45 -0.28
N GLN A 71 -16.31 3.62 -0.11
CA GLN A 71 -14.90 4.05 -0.07
C GLN A 71 -14.47 4.70 -1.38
N PHE A 72 -15.11 4.40 -2.51
CA PHE A 72 -14.80 5.03 -3.79
C PHE A 72 -15.11 6.53 -3.78
N LYS A 73 -16.21 6.94 -3.14
CA LYS A 73 -16.55 8.36 -2.98
C LYS A 73 -15.51 9.10 -2.12
N THR A 74 -15.02 8.42 -1.08
CA THR A 74 -13.95 8.94 -0.22
C THR A 74 -12.64 9.07 -0.99
N ALA A 75 -12.26 8.04 -1.74
CA ALA A 75 -11.08 8.03 -2.60
C ALA A 75 -11.13 9.15 -3.66
N THR A 76 -12.32 9.39 -4.26
CA THR A 76 -12.51 10.47 -5.22
C THR A 76 -12.26 11.84 -4.59
N LYS A 77 -12.73 12.09 -3.37
CA LYS A 77 -12.46 13.35 -2.65
C LYS A 77 -10.96 13.53 -2.37
N ILE A 78 -10.28 12.47 -1.93
CA ILE A 78 -8.84 12.50 -1.72
C ILE A 78 -8.12 12.80 -3.05
N ALA A 79 -8.50 12.13 -4.13
CA ALA A 79 -7.92 12.37 -5.45
C ALA A 79 -8.09 13.82 -5.93
N GLN A 80 -9.28 14.40 -5.74
CA GLN A 80 -9.53 15.81 -6.08
C GLN A 80 -8.61 16.77 -5.33
N GLN A 81 -8.40 16.57 -4.05
CA GLN A 81 -7.48 17.39 -3.26
C GLN A 81 -6.03 17.25 -3.73
N ILE A 82 -5.62 16.04 -4.13
CA ILE A 82 -4.30 15.79 -4.71
C ILE A 82 -4.16 16.45 -6.08
N GLU A 83 -5.20 16.41 -6.93
CA GLU A 83 -5.21 17.14 -8.21
C GLU A 83 -4.97 18.64 -8.02
N GLU A 84 -5.69 19.26 -7.05
CA GLU A 84 -5.57 20.68 -6.73
C GLU A 84 -4.18 21.04 -6.17
N GLU A 85 -3.66 20.24 -5.21
CA GLU A 85 -2.38 20.52 -4.55
C GLU A 85 -1.19 20.39 -5.52
N PHE A 86 -1.26 19.47 -6.50
CA PHE A 86 -0.12 19.14 -7.36
C PHE A 86 -0.27 19.60 -8.81
N ASP A 87 -1.41 20.20 -9.17
CA ASP A 87 -1.77 20.59 -10.53
C ASP A 87 -1.58 19.43 -11.54
N ILE A 88 -2.14 18.27 -11.20
CA ILE A 88 -2.11 17.05 -12.00
C ILE A 88 -3.51 16.49 -12.18
N LYS A 89 -3.68 15.57 -13.14
CA LYS A 89 -4.89 14.76 -13.24
C LYS A 89 -4.64 13.38 -12.62
N VAL A 90 -5.56 12.95 -11.74
CA VAL A 90 -5.53 11.62 -11.13
C VAL A 90 -6.49 10.72 -11.92
N PRO A 91 -5.97 9.75 -12.70
CA PRO A 91 -6.80 8.82 -13.44
C PRO A 91 -7.73 8.01 -12.54
N ILE A 92 -8.85 7.57 -13.09
CA ILE A 92 -9.85 6.79 -12.35
C ILE A 92 -9.29 5.47 -11.80
N ASP A 93 -8.30 4.91 -12.47
CA ASP A 93 -7.59 3.72 -12.01
C ASP A 93 -6.82 3.97 -10.70
N GLU A 94 -6.19 5.14 -10.56
CA GLU A 94 -5.54 5.54 -9.30
C GLU A 94 -6.56 5.73 -8.17
N ILE A 95 -7.75 6.27 -8.48
CA ILE A 95 -8.86 6.36 -7.50
C ILE A 95 -9.27 4.95 -7.06
N GLY A 96 -9.30 3.99 -7.98
CA GLY A 96 -9.52 2.59 -7.68
C GLY A 96 -8.49 2.04 -6.66
N TYR A 97 -7.21 2.35 -6.86
CA TYR A 97 -6.15 1.93 -5.93
C TYR A 97 -6.27 2.58 -4.56
N ILE A 98 -6.56 3.88 -4.49
CA ILE A 98 -6.84 4.57 -3.22
C ILE A 98 -8.03 3.91 -2.51
N THR A 99 -9.08 3.57 -3.27
CA THR A 99 -10.27 2.86 -2.76
C THR A 99 -9.91 1.54 -2.09
N MET A 100 -9.04 0.75 -2.72
CA MET A 100 -8.59 -0.53 -2.17
C MET A 100 -7.85 -0.35 -0.84
N HIS A 101 -6.99 0.67 -0.74
CA HIS A 101 -6.32 1.00 0.52
C HIS A 101 -7.30 1.39 1.62
N LEU A 102 -8.30 2.19 1.30
CA LEU A 102 -9.35 2.59 2.25
C LEU A 102 -10.21 1.39 2.68
N ARG A 103 -10.56 0.49 1.76
CA ARG A 103 -11.30 -0.75 2.06
C ARG A 103 -10.51 -1.64 3.02
N GLY A 104 -9.23 -1.86 2.77
CA GLY A 104 -8.36 -2.66 3.64
C GLY A 104 -8.23 -2.06 5.05
N SER A 105 -8.23 -0.73 5.19
CA SER A 105 -8.19 -0.06 6.48
C SER A 105 -9.50 -0.15 7.27
N LYS A 106 -10.66 -0.12 6.60
CA LYS A 106 -11.98 -0.26 7.23
C LYS A 106 -12.20 -1.68 7.76
N LEU A 107 -11.88 -2.68 6.97
CA LEU A 107 -11.96 -4.09 7.39
C LEU A 107 -11.21 -4.35 8.70
N ARG A 108 -10.10 -3.67 8.94
CA ARG A 108 -9.30 -3.80 10.18
C ARG A 108 -9.89 -3.10 11.39
N LEU A 109 -10.56 -1.98 11.23
CA LEU A 109 -11.25 -1.30 12.34
C LEU A 109 -12.46 -2.12 12.81
N GLU A 110 -13.11 -2.83 11.88
CA GLU A 110 -14.23 -3.70 12.14
C GLU A 110 -13.79 -5.06 12.73
N THR A 111 -12.65 -5.62 12.30
CA THR A 111 -12.11 -6.90 12.78
C THR A 111 -11.49 -6.83 14.17
N LYS A 112 -11.19 -5.66 14.72
CA LYS A 112 -10.85 -5.55 16.16
C LYS A 112 -11.96 -6.01 17.09
N ASN A 113 -13.18 -6.15 16.59
CA ASN A 113 -14.36 -6.54 17.34
C ASN A 113 -15.00 -7.87 16.91
N HIS A 114 -14.53 -8.58 15.90
CA HIS A 114 -15.11 -9.83 15.41
C HIS A 114 -14.04 -10.85 14.96
N ASN A 115 -14.37 -12.12 15.10
CA ASN A 115 -13.59 -13.30 14.76
C ASN A 115 -12.85 -13.14 13.42
N PHE A 116 -11.54 -13.45 13.43
CA PHE A 116 -10.69 -13.51 12.23
C PHE A 116 -11.38 -14.25 11.10
N SER A 117 -11.44 -13.64 9.91
CA SER A 117 -11.85 -14.35 8.71
C SER A 117 -10.78 -15.40 8.35
N LEU A 118 -11.16 -16.43 7.57
CA LEU A 118 -10.19 -17.42 7.07
C LEU A 118 -9.04 -16.73 6.30
N ASP A 119 -9.34 -15.66 5.56
CA ASP A 119 -8.35 -14.85 4.84
C ASP A 119 -7.35 -14.16 5.79
N ASP A 120 -7.79 -13.72 6.97
CA ASP A 120 -6.90 -13.07 7.95
C ASP A 120 -5.94 -14.08 8.60
N VAL A 121 -6.41 -15.30 8.86
CA VAL A 121 -5.57 -16.39 9.40
C VAL A 121 -4.53 -16.82 8.36
N GLU A 122 -4.92 -16.96 7.11
CA GLU A 122 -4.03 -17.27 6.00
C GLU A 122 -2.96 -16.21 5.83
N LEU A 123 -3.35 -14.94 5.81
CA LEU A 123 -2.44 -13.79 5.70
C LEU A 123 -1.44 -13.75 6.85
N MET A 124 -1.91 -13.99 8.08
CA MET A 124 -1.05 -14.06 9.26
C MET A 124 -0.02 -15.19 9.15
N ASN A 125 -0.43 -16.36 8.65
CA ASN A 125 0.46 -17.51 8.45
C ASN A 125 1.51 -17.24 7.37
N ILE A 126 1.10 -16.60 6.26
CA ILE A 126 2.03 -16.17 5.20
C ILE A 126 3.04 -15.16 5.76
N ALA A 127 2.59 -14.16 6.52
CA ALA A 127 3.48 -13.17 7.11
C ALA A 127 4.50 -13.79 8.09
N LYS A 128 4.07 -14.73 8.92
CA LYS A 128 4.98 -15.47 9.82
C LYS A 128 6.01 -16.26 9.02
N ARG A 129 5.57 -16.97 7.99
CA ARG A 129 6.48 -17.74 7.13
C ARG A 129 7.49 -16.86 6.41
N LEU A 130 7.09 -15.69 5.95
CA LEU A 130 8.00 -14.70 5.36
C LEU A 130 9.04 -14.21 6.37
N ILE A 131 8.66 -13.97 7.62
CA ILE A 131 9.58 -13.56 8.69
C ILE A 131 10.59 -14.66 9.00
N GLU A 132 10.15 -15.92 9.06
CA GLU A 132 11.06 -17.08 9.26
C GLU A 132 12.09 -17.15 8.12
N LEU A 133 11.63 -17.11 6.88
CA LEU A 133 12.51 -17.16 5.70
C LEU A 133 13.45 -15.95 5.64
N ALA A 134 12.99 -14.77 6.02
CA ALA A 134 13.85 -13.59 6.11
C ALA A 134 14.91 -13.72 7.21
N THR A 135 14.54 -14.33 8.34
CA THR A 135 15.49 -14.64 9.42
C THR A 135 16.61 -15.55 8.91
N ASP A 136 16.24 -16.61 8.18
CA ASP A 136 17.19 -17.57 7.61
C ASP A 136 18.08 -16.92 6.53
N GLU A 137 17.50 -16.14 5.62
CA GLU A 137 18.20 -15.52 4.48
C GLU A 137 19.16 -14.43 4.93
N PHE A 138 18.74 -13.57 5.85
CA PHE A 138 19.53 -12.40 6.27
C PHE A 138 20.37 -12.64 7.53
N GLY A 139 20.19 -13.79 8.21
CA GLY A 139 20.95 -14.14 9.43
C GLY A 139 20.63 -13.22 10.63
N PHE A 140 19.48 -12.58 10.63
CA PHE A 140 19.02 -11.70 11.70
C PHE A 140 17.65 -12.15 12.21
N ASP A 141 17.51 -12.35 13.53
CA ASP A 141 16.26 -12.82 14.13
C ASP A 141 15.18 -11.72 14.12
N PHE A 142 14.26 -11.84 13.19
CA PHE A 142 13.08 -11.00 13.08
C PHE A 142 11.86 -11.54 13.85
N SER A 143 11.92 -12.77 14.41
CA SER A 143 10.76 -13.47 14.98
C SER A 143 10.21 -12.81 16.24
N THR A 144 11.04 -12.08 16.96
CA THR A 144 10.68 -11.40 18.21
C THR A 144 9.99 -10.04 18.00
N ASP A 145 10.04 -9.48 16.79
CA ASP A 145 9.45 -8.18 16.47
C ASP A 145 7.95 -8.30 16.11
N LYS A 146 7.10 -8.23 17.16
CA LYS A 146 5.63 -8.24 17.00
C LYS A 146 5.10 -7.07 16.15
N LYS A 147 5.81 -5.94 16.17
CA LYS A 147 5.42 -4.78 15.35
C LYS A 147 5.69 -5.07 13.88
N LEU A 148 6.84 -5.63 13.55
CA LEU A 148 7.17 -6.04 12.19
C LEU A 148 6.12 -7.00 11.62
N LEU A 149 5.70 -8.01 12.38
CA LEU A 149 4.66 -8.95 11.95
C LEU A 149 3.36 -8.23 11.60
N ASN A 150 2.89 -7.34 12.48
CA ASN A 150 1.67 -6.59 12.25
C ASN A 150 1.80 -5.64 11.04
N ASP A 151 2.93 -4.95 10.92
CA ASP A 151 3.18 -4.03 9.81
C ASP A 151 3.27 -4.79 8.48
N LEU A 152 3.87 -5.97 8.47
CA LEU A 152 3.95 -6.85 7.29
C LEU A 152 2.56 -7.33 6.86
N VAL A 153 1.74 -7.84 7.79
CA VAL A 153 0.34 -8.23 7.54
C VAL A 153 -0.42 -7.04 6.94
N ASN A 154 -0.23 -5.88 7.55
CA ASN A 154 -0.85 -4.63 7.12
C ASN A 154 -0.47 -4.24 5.69
N HIS A 155 0.77 -4.42 5.32
CA HIS A 155 1.28 -4.09 3.99
C HIS A 155 0.86 -5.14 2.95
N MET A 156 0.82 -6.40 3.32
CA MET A 156 0.50 -7.49 2.40
C MET A 156 -0.99 -7.58 2.06
N ALA A 157 -1.89 -7.23 2.98
CA ALA A 157 -3.33 -7.38 2.77
C ALA A 157 -3.84 -6.69 1.48
N PRO A 158 -3.50 -5.43 1.19
CA PRO A 158 -3.86 -4.80 -0.08
C PRO A 158 -3.21 -5.47 -1.29
N SER A 159 -1.98 -5.97 -1.14
CA SER A 159 -1.24 -6.61 -2.23
C SER A 159 -1.85 -7.96 -2.60
N LEU A 160 -2.23 -8.77 -1.62
CA LEU A 160 -2.93 -10.03 -1.86
C LEU A 160 -4.32 -9.82 -2.47
N CYS A 161 -5.04 -8.79 -2.04
CA CYS A 161 -6.31 -8.41 -2.65
C CYS A 161 -6.13 -8.13 -4.15
N ARG A 162 -5.08 -7.38 -4.52
CA ARG A 162 -4.75 -7.08 -5.92
C ARG A 162 -4.40 -8.34 -6.72
N ILE A 163 -3.58 -9.23 -6.14
CA ILE A 163 -3.23 -10.50 -6.78
C ILE A 163 -4.46 -11.37 -7.01
N LYS A 164 -5.35 -11.50 -6.02
CA LYS A 164 -6.62 -12.24 -6.15
C LYS A 164 -7.54 -11.65 -7.24
N MET A 165 -7.44 -10.35 -7.50
CA MET A 165 -8.18 -9.64 -8.55
C MET A 165 -7.46 -9.64 -9.92
N GLY A 166 -6.34 -10.37 -10.07
CA GLY A 166 -5.58 -10.43 -11.33
C GLY A 166 -4.89 -9.11 -11.71
N MET A 167 -4.68 -8.19 -10.76
CA MET A 167 -4.15 -6.87 -11.05
C MET A 167 -2.62 -6.88 -11.08
N ASP A 168 -2.04 -6.47 -12.21
CA ASP A 168 -0.60 -6.24 -12.34
C ASP A 168 -0.23 -4.84 -11.83
N ILE A 169 0.69 -4.76 -10.88
CA ILE A 169 1.18 -3.50 -10.34
C ILE A 169 2.65 -3.35 -10.65
N ARG A 170 2.95 -2.35 -11.46
CA ARG A 170 4.33 -1.96 -11.71
C ARG A 170 4.80 -1.08 -10.55
N ASN A 171 5.89 -1.50 -9.92
CA ASN A 171 6.58 -0.66 -8.95
C ASN A 171 7.49 0.32 -9.70
N PRO A 172 7.20 1.64 -9.70
CA PRO A 172 8.01 2.63 -10.41
C PRO A 172 9.44 2.72 -9.87
N LEU A 173 9.67 2.29 -8.64
CA LEU A 173 10.97 2.30 -7.99
C LEU A 173 11.75 0.99 -8.18
N LEU A 174 11.21 0.00 -8.91
CA LEU A 174 11.81 -1.33 -9.00
C LEU A 174 13.27 -1.30 -9.47
N ASN A 175 13.58 -0.53 -10.51
CA ASN A 175 14.94 -0.43 -11.04
C ASN A 175 15.88 0.24 -10.03
N GLN A 176 15.42 1.27 -9.35
CA GLN A 176 16.18 1.96 -8.31
C GLN A 176 16.42 1.04 -7.11
N ILE A 177 15.41 0.30 -6.65
CA ILE A 177 15.54 -0.70 -5.59
C ILE A 177 16.58 -1.76 -5.96
N LYS A 178 16.54 -2.28 -7.18
CA LYS A 178 17.51 -3.27 -7.68
C LYS A 178 18.95 -2.74 -7.68
N THR A 179 19.12 -1.45 -7.89
CA THR A 179 20.45 -0.82 -7.95
C THR A 179 20.95 -0.42 -6.56
N GLU A 180 20.14 0.27 -5.78
CA GLU A 180 20.55 0.86 -4.50
C GLU A 180 20.46 -0.12 -3.32
N TYR A 181 19.58 -1.14 -3.43
CA TYR A 181 19.32 -2.13 -2.39
C TYR A 181 19.47 -3.56 -2.92
N LYS A 182 20.49 -3.77 -3.76
CA LYS A 182 20.70 -5.02 -4.48
C LYS A 182 20.65 -6.25 -3.57
N ASP A 183 21.40 -6.24 -2.47
CA ASP A 183 21.49 -7.39 -1.55
C ASP A 183 20.14 -7.71 -0.92
N ILE A 184 19.37 -6.68 -0.55
CA ILE A 184 18.02 -6.86 -0.01
C ILE A 184 17.07 -7.38 -1.10
N TYR A 185 17.17 -6.84 -2.32
CA TYR A 185 16.35 -7.28 -3.43
C TYR A 185 16.61 -8.75 -3.78
N ASP A 186 17.89 -9.14 -3.85
CA ASP A 186 18.29 -10.51 -4.17
C ASP A 186 17.84 -11.49 -3.07
N GLY A 187 18.00 -11.13 -1.79
CA GLY A 187 17.52 -11.94 -0.67
C GLY A 187 15.99 -12.11 -0.68
N VAL A 188 15.24 -11.03 -0.93
CA VAL A 188 13.77 -11.12 -1.08
C VAL A 188 13.37 -11.98 -2.29
N ALA A 189 14.10 -11.89 -3.41
CA ALA A 189 13.86 -12.71 -4.58
C ALA A 189 14.09 -14.20 -4.28
N ASN A 190 15.10 -14.56 -3.50
CA ASN A 190 15.35 -15.93 -3.02
C ASN A 190 14.18 -16.43 -2.15
N ILE A 191 13.70 -15.63 -1.22
CA ILE A 191 12.55 -15.96 -0.37
C ILE A 191 11.31 -16.25 -1.23
N ILE A 192 11.03 -15.40 -2.22
CA ILE A 192 9.88 -15.58 -3.13
C ILE A 192 10.03 -16.88 -3.94
N TYR A 193 11.23 -17.23 -4.35
CA TYR A 193 11.49 -18.48 -5.07
C TYR A 193 11.21 -19.72 -4.22
N ILE A 194 11.49 -19.68 -2.92
CA ILE A 194 11.25 -20.78 -1.97
C ILE A 194 9.75 -20.99 -1.70
N ILE A 195 8.94 -19.92 -1.79
CA ILE A 195 7.50 -19.95 -1.47
C ILE A 195 6.66 -20.46 -2.68
N LYS A 196 7.18 -20.32 -3.90
CA LYS A 196 6.50 -20.81 -5.11
C LYS A 196 6.45 -22.32 -5.18
#